data_4a0c76afd53ff62a7b2eb61ce3da6575
#
_entry.id   4a0c76afd53ff62a7b2eb61ce3da6575
#
_cell.length_a   1.000
_cell.length_b   1.000
_cell.length_c   1.000
_cell.angle_alpha   90.00
_cell.angle_beta   90.00
_cell.angle_gamma   90.00
#
_symmetry.space_group_name_H-M   'P 1'
#
loop_
_entity.id
_entity.type
_entity.pdbx_description
1 polymer ?
#
loop_
_entity_poly.entity_id
_entity_poly.type
_entity_poly.pdbx_seq_one_letter_code
_entity_poly.pdbx_strand_id
1 'polypeptide(L)'
;MSARSAVTILAGAMMIAAPFSASSQQVELKSHDGVISLEGTLIEYTDGIYVIDSVLGELRLSEDKVNCFGEACPSTKVVWDVSLWGKRRAFTEHVERLAELVDQKTDGDFTLNISYGELSKPRENLDGISRGAFEMAQFCAGYHRDKNPSITVLELPFLGVSSLEQEIELSMAVYAHPFTQADMARWNATLLMPSPLPQYNIIGTGTPPIELSDFEGMTIRASGGIGDAVAALGADLVSMPATEVKDAMTSGDVQAVSFAPHAHMAFNTVENGWWWTTNLNPGTVNCPVAMNSQAFEKLSPSHRDALLSSVDEALEYYVSFYNGATMEAWEPTLNELGIAQLTFSEEILQSIEETVAAPAAARWIAENEARGLPARQLYELVTGMIETGS
;
A
#
# COMPACT_ATOMS: atom_id res chain seq x y z
N MET A 1 -48.61 45.21 69.30
CA MET A 1 -48.50 46.56 68.81
C MET A 1 -47.76 46.51 67.47
N SER A 2 -48.39 46.95 66.47
CA SER A 2 -48.01 47.22 65.10
C SER A 2 -47.48 46.06 64.29
N ALA A 3 -48.39 45.37 63.55
CA ALA A 3 -48.12 44.46 62.43
C ALA A 3 -47.69 45.30 61.19
N ARG A 4 -46.63 44.91 60.55
CA ARG A 4 -46.30 45.37 59.18
C ARG A 4 -46.49 44.19 58.21
N SER A 5 -47.50 44.36 57.37
CA SER A 5 -47.76 43.45 56.25
C SER A 5 -46.68 43.67 55.19
N ALA A 6 -46.02 42.56 54.79
CA ALA A 6 -45.14 42.52 53.62
C ALA A 6 -45.97 42.06 52.41
N VAL A 7 -46.04 42.92 51.41
CA VAL A 7 -46.61 42.62 50.09
C VAL A 7 -45.53 41.90 49.24
N THR A 8 -45.79 40.64 48.90
CA THR A 8 -44.92 39.89 48.00
C THR A 8 -45.39 40.13 46.57
N ILE A 9 -44.55 40.79 45.77
CA ILE A 9 -44.76 40.96 44.34
C ILE A 9 -44.18 39.70 43.63
N LEU A 10 -45.06 38.90 43.06
CA LEU A 10 -44.67 37.82 42.14
C LEU A 10 -44.31 38.45 40.80
N ALA A 11 -43.01 38.46 40.47
CA ALA A 11 -42.55 38.76 39.13
C ALA A 11 -42.66 37.51 38.27
N GLY A 12 -43.66 37.51 37.37
CA GLY A 12 -43.77 36.47 36.34
C GLY A 12 -42.64 36.56 35.34
N ALA A 13 -41.74 35.58 35.33
CA ALA A 13 -40.74 35.44 34.29
C ALA A 13 -41.40 34.92 33.01
N MET A 14 -41.57 35.76 32.03
CA MET A 14 -42.00 35.44 30.69
C MET A 14 -40.80 34.76 29.98
N MET A 15 -40.81 33.44 29.89
CA MET A 15 -39.85 32.69 29.05
C MET A 15 -40.14 33.00 27.58
N ILE A 16 -39.31 33.81 26.98
CA ILE A 16 -39.26 33.98 25.54
C ILE A 16 -38.62 32.69 24.99
N ALA A 17 -39.43 31.80 24.44
CA ALA A 17 -38.93 30.67 23.64
C ALA A 17 -38.24 31.27 22.40
N ALA A 18 -36.91 31.17 22.33
CA ALA A 18 -36.19 31.44 21.10
C ALA A 18 -36.69 30.48 20.02
N PRO A 19 -36.95 30.95 18.78
CA PRO A 19 -37.30 30.04 17.71
C PRO A 19 -36.07 29.13 17.50
N PHE A 20 -36.26 27.83 17.64
CA PHE A 20 -35.37 26.81 17.09
C PHE A 20 -35.29 27.12 15.60
N SER A 21 -34.14 27.54 15.11
CA SER A 21 -33.84 27.54 13.68
C SER A 21 -33.96 26.10 13.24
N ALA A 22 -35.02 25.77 12.50
CA ALA A 22 -35.10 24.53 11.76
C ALA A 22 -33.92 24.58 10.80
N SER A 23 -32.87 23.78 11.05
CA SER A 23 -31.85 23.51 10.05
C SER A 23 -32.60 22.98 8.83
N SER A 24 -32.36 23.56 7.69
CA SER A 24 -33.03 23.20 6.45
C SER A 24 -32.75 21.71 6.17
N GLN A 25 -33.77 20.88 6.29
CA GLN A 25 -33.70 19.46 5.90
C GLN A 25 -33.70 19.29 4.36
N GLN A 26 -33.36 20.37 3.64
CA GLN A 26 -33.31 20.36 2.19
C GLN A 26 -32.06 19.59 1.70
N VAL A 27 -32.31 18.68 0.79
CA VAL A 27 -31.28 17.90 0.11
C VAL A 27 -31.52 17.92 -1.40
N GLU A 28 -30.46 17.76 -2.16
CA GLU A 28 -30.48 17.49 -3.59
C GLU A 28 -29.96 16.06 -3.82
N LEU A 29 -30.74 15.20 -4.44
CA LEU A 29 -30.35 13.85 -4.82
C LEU A 29 -30.06 13.83 -6.32
N LYS A 30 -28.81 13.55 -6.71
CA LYS A 30 -28.38 13.43 -8.11
C LYS A 30 -28.11 11.98 -8.47
N SER A 31 -28.62 11.51 -9.60
CA SER A 31 -28.21 10.22 -10.14
C SER A 31 -26.71 10.19 -10.47
N HIS A 32 -26.08 9.03 -10.36
CA HIS A 32 -24.63 8.88 -10.60
C HIS A 32 -24.20 9.27 -12.01
N ASP A 33 -25.09 9.19 -12.99
CA ASP A 33 -24.87 9.66 -14.35
C ASP A 33 -25.10 11.18 -14.53
N GLY A 34 -25.53 11.88 -13.46
CA GLY A 34 -25.79 13.31 -13.46
C GLY A 34 -27.03 13.75 -14.25
N VAL A 35 -27.80 12.81 -14.80
CA VAL A 35 -28.97 13.13 -15.68
C VAL A 35 -30.18 13.58 -14.85
N ILE A 36 -30.35 13.02 -13.66
CA ILE A 36 -31.51 13.30 -12.78
C ILE A 36 -31.00 14.06 -11.56
N SER A 37 -31.64 15.19 -11.25
CA SER A 37 -31.49 15.92 -9.99
C SER A 37 -32.85 16.14 -9.37
N LEU A 38 -33.01 15.80 -8.10
CA LEU A 38 -34.24 15.90 -7.34
C LEU A 38 -33.97 16.68 -6.06
N GLU A 39 -34.64 17.80 -5.89
CA GLU A 39 -34.62 18.59 -4.65
C GLU A 39 -35.81 18.21 -3.77
N GLY A 40 -35.58 18.14 -2.46
CA GLY A 40 -36.65 17.83 -1.51
C GLY A 40 -36.20 17.95 -0.05
N THR A 41 -37.16 17.79 0.86
CA THR A 41 -36.88 17.72 2.30
C THR A 41 -36.61 16.26 2.65
N LEU A 42 -35.43 15.99 3.24
CA LEU A 42 -35.14 14.64 3.76
C LEU A 42 -36.05 14.33 4.95
N ILE A 43 -36.87 13.28 4.79
CA ILE A 43 -37.76 12.77 5.84
C ILE A 43 -37.03 11.72 6.68
N GLU A 44 -36.36 10.79 6.01
CA GLU A 44 -35.72 9.64 6.64
C GLU A 44 -34.57 9.12 5.76
N TYR A 45 -33.55 8.57 6.40
CA TYR A 45 -32.55 7.75 5.75
C TYR A 45 -32.31 6.50 6.62
N THR A 46 -32.60 5.35 6.06
CA THR A 46 -32.47 4.06 6.76
C THR A 46 -32.11 2.97 5.75
N ASP A 47 -31.13 2.15 6.09
CA ASP A 47 -30.65 1.01 5.27
C ASP A 47 -30.29 1.40 3.82
N GLY A 48 -29.63 2.57 3.64
CA GLY A 48 -29.22 3.05 2.32
C GLY A 48 -30.37 3.61 1.46
N ILE A 49 -31.56 3.88 2.05
CA ILE A 49 -32.71 4.43 1.35
C ILE A 49 -33.00 5.85 1.85
N TYR A 50 -32.91 6.81 0.96
CA TYR A 50 -33.38 8.18 1.18
C TYR A 50 -34.89 8.24 0.96
N VAL A 51 -35.60 8.79 1.94
CA VAL A 51 -37.03 9.17 1.80
C VAL A 51 -37.06 10.69 1.78
N ILE A 52 -37.44 11.29 0.68
CA ILE A 52 -37.55 12.74 0.53
C ILE A 52 -38.98 13.14 0.17
N ASP A 53 -39.44 14.27 0.70
CA ASP A 53 -40.63 14.97 0.21
C ASP A 53 -40.22 16.00 -0.82
N SER A 54 -40.60 15.76 -2.07
CA SER A 54 -40.24 16.56 -3.24
C SER A 54 -41.49 17.17 -3.88
N VAL A 55 -41.28 18.02 -4.88
CA VAL A 55 -42.39 18.54 -5.73
C VAL A 55 -43.22 17.45 -6.42
N LEU A 56 -42.65 16.24 -6.51
CA LEU A 56 -43.34 15.05 -7.08
C LEU A 56 -44.03 14.18 -5.99
N GLY A 57 -43.98 14.60 -4.73
CA GLY A 57 -44.43 13.85 -3.56
C GLY A 57 -43.29 13.07 -2.90
N GLU A 58 -43.65 12.14 -1.98
CA GLU A 58 -42.68 11.30 -1.28
C GLU A 58 -42.02 10.32 -2.24
N LEU A 59 -40.70 10.39 -2.30
CA LEU A 59 -39.83 9.54 -3.13
C LEU A 59 -38.90 8.71 -2.23
N ARG A 60 -38.69 7.45 -2.61
CA ARG A 60 -37.73 6.54 -1.98
C ARG A 60 -36.63 6.20 -2.98
N LEU A 61 -35.40 6.58 -2.68
CA LEU A 61 -34.27 6.45 -3.58
C LEU A 61 -33.14 5.73 -2.84
N SER A 62 -32.60 4.73 -3.49
CA SER A 62 -31.46 3.99 -2.94
C SER A 62 -30.14 4.75 -3.15
N GLU A 63 -29.27 4.74 -2.17
CA GLU A 63 -27.95 5.37 -2.23
C GLU A 63 -27.05 4.80 -3.35
N ASP A 64 -27.31 3.57 -3.80
CA ASP A 64 -26.63 2.97 -4.95
C ASP A 64 -27.02 3.58 -6.31
N LYS A 65 -27.99 4.50 -6.34
CA LYS A 65 -28.48 5.20 -7.55
C LYS A 65 -28.26 6.69 -7.52
N VAL A 66 -28.10 7.29 -6.34
CA VAL A 66 -28.05 8.74 -6.17
C VAL A 66 -27.01 9.15 -5.14
N ASN A 67 -26.38 10.31 -5.38
CA ASN A 67 -25.59 11.02 -4.39
C ASN A 67 -26.46 12.08 -3.70
N CYS A 68 -26.32 12.22 -2.39
CA CYS A 68 -27.00 13.25 -1.61
C CYS A 68 -26.10 14.47 -1.45
N PHE A 69 -26.67 15.69 -1.66
CA PHE A 69 -26.01 16.98 -1.48
C PHE A 69 -26.86 17.88 -0.59
N GLY A 70 -26.24 18.51 0.39
CA GLY A 70 -26.87 19.41 1.37
C GLY A 70 -26.54 19.05 2.80
N GLU A 71 -26.73 20.03 3.71
CA GLU A 71 -26.40 19.88 5.14
C GLU A 71 -27.22 18.79 5.87
N ALA A 72 -28.39 18.45 5.32
CA ALA A 72 -29.25 17.43 5.89
C ALA A 72 -28.93 16.01 5.39
N CYS A 73 -27.99 15.86 4.44
CA CYS A 73 -27.58 14.54 4.01
C CYS A 73 -26.97 13.76 5.16
N PRO A 74 -27.35 12.47 5.33
CA PRO A 74 -26.78 11.64 6.36
C PRO A 74 -25.25 11.54 6.13
N SER A 75 -24.48 12.04 7.07
CA SER A 75 -23.04 11.83 7.09
C SER A 75 -22.80 10.43 7.64
N THR A 76 -22.62 9.46 6.77
CA THR A 76 -22.10 8.15 7.15
C THR A 76 -20.60 8.23 7.18
N LYS A 77 -20.03 8.82 8.24
CA LYS A 77 -18.58 8.83 8.40
C LYS A 77 -18.05 7.40 8.37
N VAL A 78 -17.26 7.11 7.37
CA VAL A 78 -16.54 5.86 7.23
C VAL A 78 -15.11 6.06 7.68
N VAL A 79 -14.64 5.22 8.58
CA VAL A 79 -13.24 5.20 9.01
C VAL A 79 -12.70 3.82 8.73
N TRP A 80 -11.67 3.73 7.93
CA TRP A 80 -10.94 2.50 7.68
C TRP A 80 -9.62 2.48 8.43
N ASP A 81 -9.36 1.41 9.13
CA ASP A 81 -8.05 1.16 9.71
C ASP A 81 -7.10 0.58 8.66
N VAL A 82 -5.92 1.21 8.54
CA VAL A 82 -4.88 0.85 7.58
C VAL A 82 -3.65 0.33 8.31
N SER A 83 -3.33 -0.94 8.13
CA SER A 83 -2.17 -1.57 8.75
C SER A 83 -0.93 -1.45 7.87
N LEU A 84 0.04 -0.64 8.29
CA LEU A 84 1.37 -0.57 7.71
C LEU A 84 2.40 -1.18 8.67
N TRP A 85 3.28 -2.01 8.16
CA TRP A 85 4.34 -2.61 8.98
C TRP A 85 5.56 -1.69 9.10
N GLY A 86 6.24 -1.78 10.24
CA GLY A 86 7.43 -0.98 10.55
C GLY A 86 7.07 0.44 11.00
N LYS A 87 7.81 1.44 10.54
CA LYS A 87 7.61 2.86 10.83
C LYS A 87 7.33 3.65 9.55
N ARG A 88 6.83 4.89 9.67
CA ARG A 88 6.71 5.81 8.54
C ARG A 88 8.08 6.02 7.87
N ARG A 89 8.13 5.93 6.56
CA ARG A 89 9.33 6.06 5.75
C ARG A 89 8.94 6.30 4.29
N ALA A 90 9.91 6.62 3.41
CA ALA A 90 9.61 6.86 1.99
C ALA A 90 8.66 5.82 1.36
N PHE A 91 8.84 4.56 1.71
CA PHE A 91 8.03 3.43 1.24
C PHE A 91 6.53 3.49 1.60
N THR A 92 6.10 4.37 2.48
CA THR A 92 4.71 4.48 2.94
C THR A 92 4.04 5.78 2.51
N GLU A 93 4.76 6.69 1.86
CA GLU A 93 4.26 8.04 1.55
C GLU A 93 3.11 8.05 0.53
N HIS A 94 3.01 7.04 -0.36
CA HIS A 94 1.84 6.89 -1.24
C HIS A 94 0.55 6.57 -0.47
N VAL A 95 0.64 5.84 0.64
CA VAL A 95 -0.52 5.53 1.49
C VAL A 95 -0.94 6.75 2.31
N GLU A 96 0.04 7.52 2.81
CA GLU A 96 -0.24 8.82 3.46
C GLU A 96 -0.93 9.78 2.49
N ARG A 97 -0.41 9.87 1.25
CA ARG A 97 -1.01 10.73 0.23
C ARG A 97 -2.40 10.26 -0.18
N LEU A 98 -2.61 8.95 -0.31
CA LEU A 98 -3.93 8.37 -0.55
C LEU A 98 -4.92 8.77 0.53
N ALA A 99 -4.52 8.69 1.80
CA ALA A 99 -5.36 9.08 2.94
C ALA A 99 -5.76 10.55 2.89
N GLU A 100 -4.81 11.44 2.61
CA GLU A 100 -5.07 12.87 2.43
C GLU A 100 -6.07 13.15 1.30
N LEU A 101 -5.90 12.49 0.16
CA LEU A 101 -6.74 12.69 -1.02
C LEU A 101 -8.16 12.17 -0.80
N VAL A 102 -8.31 11.01 -0.15
CA VAL A 102 -9.62 10.44 0.18
C VAL A 102 -10.38 11.35 1.13
N ASP A 103 -9.71 11.83 2.20
CA ASP A 103 -10.30 12.77 3.15
C ASP A 103 -10.76 14.06 2.46
N GLN A 104 -9.91 14.64 1.59
CA GLN A 104 -10.23 15.86 0.83
C GLN A 104 -11.39 15.67 -0.15
N LYS A 105 -11.40 14.56 -0.92
CA LYS A 105 -12.45 14.29 -1.91
C LYS A 105 -13.81 13.97 -1.31
N THR A 106 -13.84 13.60 -0.03
CA THR A 106 -15.06 13.23 0.70
C THR A 106 -15.42 14.23 1.79
N ASP A 107 -14.75 15.39 1.87
CA ASP A 107 -14.95 16.40 2.91
C ASP A 107 -14.92 15.79 4.34
N GLY A 108 -14.05 14.78 4.56
CA GLY A 108 -13.88 14.07 5.83
C GLY A 108 -14.95 13.01 6.13
N ASP A 109 -15.81 12.67 5.19
CA ASP A 109 -16.80 11.60 5.37
C ASP A 109 -16.21 10.20 5.21
N PHE A 110 -15.09 10.06 4.52
CA PHE A 110 -14.31 8.85 4.48
C PHE A 110 -12.85 9.13 4.82
N THR A 111 -12.35 8.50 5.86
CA THR A 111 -10.97 8.69 6.35
C THR A 111 -10.24 7.35 6.47
N LEU A 112 -8.94 7.37 6.20
CA LEU A 112 -8.02 6.25 6.35
C LEU A 112 -7.14 6.48 7.58
N ASN A 113 -7.34 5.71 8.64
CA ASN A 113 -6.61 5.78 9.90
C ASN A 113 -5.36 4.90 9.83
N ILE A 114 -4.19 5.49 9.56
CA ILE A 114 -2.95 4.76 9.34
C ILE A 114 -2.28 4.40 10.66
N SER A 115 -1.97 3.11 10.82
CA SER A 115 -1.22 2.57 11.96
C SER A 115 0.07 1.88 11.52
N TYR A 116 1.17 2.20 12.21
CA TYR A 116 2.50 1.68 11.91
C TYR A 116 2.92 0.57 12.89
N GLY A 117 2.70 -0.70 12.48
CA GLY A 117 3.13 -1.88 13.23
C GLY A 117 2.31 -2.23 14.48
N GLU A 118 1.22 -1.50 14.74
CA GLU A 118 0.39 -1.70 15.93
C GLU A 118 -0.73 -2.72 15.68
N LEU A 119 -1.31 -2.74 14.47
CA LEU A 119 -2.45 -3.61 14.15
C LEU A 119 -2.03 -5.03 13.80
N SER A 120 -0.88 -5.21 13.17
CA SER A 120 -0.33 -6.54 12.85
C SER A 120 1.17 -6.54 12.63
N LYS A 121 1.78 -7.73 12.69
CA LYS A 121 3.18 -7.93 12.36
C LYS A 121 3.39 -8.00 10.84
N PRO A 122 4.65 -7.80 10.34
CA PRO A 122 4.92 -7.78 8.90
C PRO A 122 4.45 -9.02 8.11
N ARG A 123 4.41 -10.19 8.76
CA ARG A 123 3.98 -11.46 8.15
C ARG A 123 2.50 -11.79 8.39
N GLU A 124 1.72 -10.88 8.97
CA GLU A 124 0.32 -11.12 9.36
C GLU A 124 -0.68 -10.20 8.65
N ASN A 125 -0.20 -9.21 7.85
CA ASN A 125 -1.05 -8.20 7.23
C ASN A 125 -2.10 -8.80 6.29
N LEU A 126 -1.72 -9.75 5.42
CA LEU A 126 -2.68 -10.42 4.53
C LEU A 126 -3.72 -11.24 5.32
N ASP A 127 -3.31 -11.89 6.40
CA ASP A 127 -4.23 -12.62 7.28
C ASP A 127 -5.19 -11.66 8.01
N GLY A 128 -4.72 -10.47 8.38
CA GLY A 128 -5.54 -9.43 8.98
C GLY A 128 -6.63 -8.94 8.04
N ILE A 129 -6.28 -8.61 6.77
CA ILE A 129 -7.23 -8.28 5.72
C ILE A 129 -8.25 -9.40 5.53
N SER A 130 -7.77 -10.64 5.39
CA SER A 130 -8.62 -11.81 5.15
C SER A 130 -9.72 -11.97 6.19
N ARG A 131 -9.40 -11.71 7.46
CA ARG A 131 -10.34 -11.80 8.59
C ARG A 131 -11.17 -10.53 8.82
N GLY A 132 -10.88 -9.43 8.13
CA GLY A 132 -11.50 -8.13 8.38
C GLY A 132 -11.07 -7.54 9.74
N ALA A 133 -9.84 -7.78 10.18
CA ALA A 133 -9.29 -7.18 11.39
C ALA A 133 -8.99 -5.68 11.21
N PHE A 134 -8.82 -5.27 9.99
CA PHE A 134 -8.68 -3.91 9.46
C PHE A 134 -9.07 -3.93 7.98
N GLU A 135 -9.46 -2.78 7.46
CA GLU A 135 -10.02 -2.68 6.11
C GLU A 135 -8.94 -2.64 5.03
N MET A 136 -7.75 -2.10 5.33
CA MET A 136 -6.66 -1.94 4.37
C MET A 136 -5.31 -2.29 5.00
N ALA A 137 -4.37 -2.78 4.19
CA ALA A 137 -2.99 -2.97 4.62
C ALA A 137 -2.02 -2.98 3.44
N GLN A 138 -0.76 -2.63 3.73
CA GLN A 138 0.38 -2.94 2.88
C GLN A 138 0.97 -4.29 3.32
N PHE A 139 1.08 -5.25 2.42
CA PHE A 139 1.79 -6.50 2.68
C PHE A 139 2.84 -6.76 1.60
N CYS A 140 3.90 -7.49 1.90
CA CYS A 140 4.91 -7.85 0.90
C CYS A 140 4.73 -9.29 0.45
N ALA A 141 4.68 -9.52 -0.87
CA ALA A 141 4.44 -10.84 -1.46
C ALA A 141 5.43 -11.90 -0.97
N GLY A 142 6.70 -11.53 -0.84
CA GLY A 142 7.74 -12.42 -0.34
C GLY A 142 7.55 -12.91 1.09
N TYR A 143 6.77 -12.20 1.92
CA TYR A 143 6.41 -12.66 3.27
C TYR A 143 5.23 -13.64 3.28
N HIS A 144 4.51 -13.76 2.16
CA HIS A 144 3.28 -14.55 2.02
C HIS A 144 3.32 -15.45 0.77
N ARG A 145 4.50 -15.91 0.34
CA ARG A 145 4.71 -16.62 -0.96
C ARG A 145 3.71 -17.74 -1.24
N ASP A 146 3.32 -18.49 -0.22
CA ASP A 146 2.36 -19.59 -0.37
C ASP A 146 0.92 -19.12 -0.59
N LYS A 147 0.62 -17.86 -0.23
CA LYS A 147 -0.73 -17.28 -0.25
C LYS A 147 -1.00 -16.44 -1.49
N ASN A 148 0.04 -15.88 -2.11
CA ASN A 148 -0.07 -14.98 -3.26
C ASN A 148 0.93 -15.33 -4.38
N PRO A 149 1.00 -16.57 -4.84
CA PRO A 149 2.00 -16.98 -5.82
C PRO A 149 1.91 -16.21 -7.14
N SER A 150 0.74 -15.72 -7.54
CA SER A 150 0.58 -14.92 -8.76
C SER A 150 1.40 -13.62 -8.75
N ILE A 151 1.40 -12.90 -7.63
CA ILE A 151 2.12 -11.62 -7.48
C ILE A 151 3.64 -11.84 -7.47
N THR A 152 4.10 -13.01 -7.01
CA THR A 152 5.54 -13.30 -6.91
C THR A 152 6.27 -13.35 -8.26
N VAL A 153 5.56 -13.32 -9.40
CA VAL A 153 6.16 -13.11 -10.73
C VAL A 153 6.94 -11.80 -10.79
N LEU A 154 6.45 -10.76 -10.11
CA LEU A 154 7.08 -9.44 -10.02
C LEU A 154 8.35 -9.43 -9.14
N GLU A 155 8.55 -10.47 -8.34
CA GLU A 155 9.75 -10.62 -7.51
C GLU A 155 10.79 -11.57 -8.13
N LEU A 156 10.60 -12.04 -9.36
CA LEU A 156 11.59 -12.87 -10.04
C LEU A 156 12.91 -12.10 -10.17
N PRO A 157 14.04 -12.76 -9.89
CA PRO A 157 15.31 -12.06 -9.91
C PRO A 157 15.73 -11.66 -11.34
N PHE A 158 16.38 -10.52 -11.44
CA PHE A 158 16.97 -10.00 -12.68
C PHE A 158 15.97 -9.80 -13.82
N LEU A 159 14.72 -9.42 -13.49
CA LEU A 159 13.70 -9.08 -14.51
C LEU A 159 14.08 -7.84 -15.35
N GLY A 160 14.99 -6.99 -14.86
CA GLY A 160 15.43 -5.81 -15.61
C GLY A 160 14.51 -4.60 -15.48
N VAL A 161 13.64 -4.55 -14.46
CA VAL A 161 12.82 -3.35 -14.17
C VAL A 161 13.73 -2.15 -13.92
N SER A 162 13.52 -1.06 -14.66
CA SER A 162 14.46 0.05 -14.73
C SER A 162 14.01 1.32 -13.98
N SER A 163 12.72 1.47 -13.70
CA SER A 163 12.18 2.65 -13.02
C SER A 163 10.98 2.31 -12.12
N LEU A 164 10.61 3.25 -11.25
CA LEU A 164 9.42 3.12 -10.39
C LEU A 164 8.13 3.13 -11.22
N GLU A 165 8.10 3.94 -12.27
CA GLU A 165 6.98 4.02 -13.21
C GLU A 165 6.75 2.68 -13.90
N GLN A 166 7.82 2.06 -14.41
CA GLN A 166 7.73 0.73 -15.03
C GLN A 166 7.25 -0.32 -14.01
N GLU A 167 7.72 -0.27 -12.76
CA GLU A 167 7.23 -1.18 -11.71
C GLU A 167 5.74 -0.97 -11.41
N ILE A 168 5.25 0.28 -11.43
CA ILE A 168 3.81 0.57 -11.31
C ILE A 168 3.03 -0.10 -12.44
N GLU A 169 3.44 0.13 -13.68
CA GLU A 169 2.75 -0.41 -14.87
C GLU A 169 2.71 -1.95 -14.84
N LEU A 170 3.83 -2.59 -14.57
CA LEU A 170 3.92 -4.06 -14.45
C LEU A 170 3.04 -4.58 -13.32
N SER A 171 3.10 -3.93 -12.15
CA SER A 171 2.31 -4.33 -10.99
C SER A 171 0.82 -4.21 -11.26
N MET A 172 0.37 -3.08 -11.82
CA MET A 172 -1.04 -2.88 -12.14
C MET A 172 -1.54 -3.87 -13.18
N ALA A 173 -0.74 -4.21 -14.19
CA ALA A 173 -1.08 -5.24 -15.17
C ALA A 173 -1.22 -6.63 -14.54
N VAL A 174 -0.31 -7.02 -13.65
CA VAL A 174 -0.39 -8.28 -12.91
C VAL A 174 -1.57 -8.28 -11.94
N TYR A 175 -1.87 -7.17 -11.25
CA TYR A 175 -3.01 -7.08 -10.33
C TYR A 175 -4.35 -7.16 -11.05
N ALA A 176 -4.44 -6.60 -12.25
CA ALA A 176 -5.63 -6.69 -13.11
C ALA A 176 -5.82 -8.08 -13.74
N HIS A 177 -4.79 -8.93 -13.73
CA HIS A 177 -4.89 -10.24 -14.35
C HIS A 177 -5.91 -11.14 -13.62
N PRO A 178 -6.83 -11.82 -14.32
CA PRO A 178 -7.90 -12.60 -13.69
C PRO A 178 -7.42 -13.65 -12.67
N PHE A 179 -6.25 -14.24 -12.89
CA PHE A 179 -5.67 -15.19 -11.95
C PHE A 179 -5.19 -14.54 -10.67
N THR A 180 -4.61 -13.35 -10.74
CA THR A 180 -4.20 -12.60 -9.56
C THR A 180 -5.42 -12.19 -8.74
N GLN A 181 -6.47 -11.75 -9.42
CA GLN A 181 -7.73 -11.43 -8.75
C GLN A 181 -8.35 -12.65 -8.07
N ALA A 182 -8.38 -13.81 -8.76
CA ALA A 182 -8.87 -15.06 -8.19
C ALA A 182 -7.98 -15.57 -7.04
N ASP A 183 -6.67 -15.39 -7.14
CA ASP A 183 -5.71 -15.74 -6.09
C ASP A 183 -5.96 -14.91 -4.82
N MET A 184 -6.12 -13.61 -4.96
CA MET A 184 -6.39 -12.70 -3.85
C MET A 184 -7.80 -12.83 -3.27
N ALA A 185 -8.79 -13.16 -4.09
CA ALA A 185 -10.18 -13.38 -3.65
C ALA A 185 -10.29 -14.51 -2.62
N ARG A 186 -9.41 -15.52 -2.65
CA ARG A 186 -9.34 -16.59 -1.64
C ARG A 186 -9.03 -16.05 -0.23
N TRP A 187 -8.44 -14.88 -0.16
CA TRP A 187 -8.07 -14.18 1.06
C TRP A 187 -9.01 -12.99 1.36
N ASN A 188 -10.17 -12.92 0.69
CA ASN A 188 -11.08 -11.79 0.83
C ASN A 188 -10.36 -10.44 0.64
N ALA A 189 -9.39 -10.40 -0.28
CA ALA A 189 -8.52 -9.26 -0.53
C ALA A 189 -8.67 -8.78 -1.97
N THR A 190 -8.71 -7.46 -2.15
CA THR A 190 -8.65 -6.76 -3.44
C THR A 190 -7.40 -5.88 -3.44
N LEU A 191 -6.57 -6.02 -4.47
CA LEU A 191 -5.37 -5.19 -4.64
C LEU A 191 -5.80 -3.80 -5.12
N LEU A 192 -5.27 -2.76 -4.48
CA LEU A 192 -5.58 -1.37 -4.80
C LEU A 192 -4.46 -0.72 -5.63
N MET A 193 -3.25 -0.74 -5.13
CA MET A 193 -2.08 -0.12 -5.76
C MET A 193 -0.78 -0.79 -5.34
N PRO A 194 0.29 -0.70 -6.15
CA PRO A 194 1.62 -1.15 -5.75
C PRO A 194 2.29 -0.15 -4.79
N SER A 195 3.37 -0.62 -4.16
CA SER A 195 4.36 0.22 -3.49
C SER A 195 5.68 0.05 -4.25
N PRO A 196 5.90 0.82 -5.33
CA PRO A 196 7.03 0.60 -6.21
C PRO A 196 8.36 0.90 -5.53
N LEU A 197 9.36 0.10 -5.83
CA LEU A 197 10.70 0.20 -5.28
C LEU A 197 11.76 0.13 -6.38
N PRO A 198 12.85 0.90 -6.26
CA PRO A 198 13.97 0.74 -7.17
C PRO A 198 14.66 -0.61 -6.95
N GLN A 199 15.53 -0.97 -7.87
CA GLN A 199 16.35 -2.17 -7.73
C GLN A 199 17.04 -2.21 -6.37
N TYR A 200 16.96 -3.36 -5.74
CA TYR A 200 17.71 -3.64 -4.51
C TYR A 200 19.18 -3.83 -4.86
N ASN A 201 20.01 -3.49 -3.91
CA ASN A 201 21.42 -3.82 -3.94
C ASN A 201 21.85 -4.24 -2.52
N ILE A 202 23.11 -4.61 -2.36
CA ILE A 202 23.57 -5.26 -1.13
C ILE A 202 24.52 -4.33 -0.40
N ILE A 203 24.25 -4.06 0.87
CA ILE A 203 25.22 -3.50 1.83
C ILE A 203 25.78 -4.64 2.67
N GLY A 204 27.08 -4.67 2.89
CA GLY A 204 27.69 -5.68 3.73
C GLY A 204 28.84 -5.19 4.59
N THR A 205 29.20 -6.06 5.52
CA THR A 205 30.33 -5.91 6.44
C THR A 205 31.50 -6.75 5.94
N GLY A 206 32.71 -6.46 6.42
CA GLY A 206 33.89 -7.27 6.09
C GLY A 206 34.38 -7.09 4.64
N THR A 207 34.90 -8.16 4.06
CA THR A 207 35.48 -8.14 2.70
C THR A 207 34.36 -8.08 1.66
N PRO A 208 34.40 -7.13 0.71
CA PRO A 208 33.41 -7.08 -0.37
C PRO A 208 33.59 -8.25 -1.35
N PRO A 209 32.48 -8.80 -1.91
CA PRO A 209 32.53 -9.78 -2.97
C PRO A 209 32.92 -9.10 -4.29
N ILE A 210 34.02 -9.50 -4.89
CA ILE A 210 34.50 -8.99 -6.20
C ILE A 210 34.23 -9.97 -7.33
N GLU A 211 34.06 -11.25 -6.99
CA GLU A 211 33.71 -12.33 -7.92
C GLU A 211 32.47 -13.08 -7.39
N LEU A 212 31.80 -13.83 -8.28
CA LEU A 212 30.60 -14.57 -7.86
C LEU A 212 30.89 -15.63 -6.79
N SER A 213 32.07 -16.23 -6.82
CA SER A 213 32.52 -17.18 -5.80
C SER A 213 32.67 -16.59 -4.41
N ASP A 214 32.80 -15.27 -4.29
CA ASP A 214 32.95 -14.59 -2.98
C ASP A 214 31.61 -14.54 -2.21
N PHE A 215 30.50 -14.81 -2.88
CA PHE A 215 29.20 -14.95 -2.21
C PHE A 215 29.07 -16.28 -1.46
N GLU A 216 29.87 -17.30 -1.81
CA GLU A 216 29.77 -18.63 -1.20
C GLU A 216 30.00 -18.59 0.31
N GLY A 217 29.00 -19.06 1.06
CA GLY A 217 29.01 -19.05 2.53
C GLY A 217 28.85 -17.69 3.21
N MET A 218 28.63 -16.60 2.43
CA MET A 218 28.29 -15.29 3.00
C MET A 218 26.85 -15.32 3.54
N THR A 219 26.66 -14.98 4.81
CA THR A 219 25.31 -14.89 5.41
C THR A 219 24.63 -13.62 4.94
N ILE A 220 23.68 -13.76 4.00
CA ILE A 220 22.98 -12.62 3.41
C ILE A 220 21.51 -12.63 3.78
N ARG A 221 21.04 -11.51 4.35
CA ARG A 221 19.60 -11.29 4.52
C ARG A 221 19.00 -10.78 3.22
N ALA A 222 18.08 -11.54 2.67
CA ALA A 222 17.26 -11.16 1.54
C ALA A 222 15.84 -11.76 1.66
N SER A 223 14.92 -11.37 0.77
CA SER A 223 13.55 -11.89 0.74
C SER A 223 13.06 -12.02 -0.69
N GLY A 224 11.96 -12.77 -0.89
CA GLY A 224 11.39 -12.96 -2.21
C GLY A 224 12.35 -13.60 -3.21
N GLY A 225 12.24 -13.24 -4.47
CA GLY A 225 13.12 -13.70 -5.54
C GLY A 225 14.57 -13.26 -5.37
N ILE A 226 14.82 -12.13 -4.71
CA ILE A 226 16.19 -11.69 -4.38
C ILE A 226 16.86 -12.71 -3.45
N GLY A 227 16.10 -13.28 -2.50
CA GLY A 227 16.60 -14.38 -1.67
C GLY A 227 16.97 -15.61 -2.48
N ASP A 228 16.15 -15.97 -3.47
CA ASP A 228 16.46 -17.06 -4.38
C ASP A 228 17.71 -16.78 -5.23
N ALA A 229 17.91 -15.51 -5.64
CA ALA A 229 19.11 -15.10 -6.38
C ALA A 229 20.38 -15.24 -5.55
N VAL A 230 20.43 -14.68 -4.34
CA VAL A 230 21.64 -14.75 -3.50
C VAL A 230 21.95 -16.19 -3.07
N ALA A 231 20.92 -17.02 -2.82
CA ALA A 231 21.11 -18.44 -2.57
C ALA A 231 21.68 -19.19 -3.79
N ALA A 232 21.26 -18.83 -5.00
CA ALA A 232 21.82 -19.39 -6.22
C ALA A 232 23.29 -18.99 -6.47
N LEU A 233 23.72 -17.85 -5.92
CA LEU A 233 25.12 -17.44 -5.90
C LEU A 233 25.96 -18.16 -4.82
N GLY A 234 25.36 -19.05 -4.04
CA GLY A 234 26.04 -19.84 -2.99
C GLY A 234 26.03 -19.16 -1.61
N ALA A 235 25.31 -18.07 -1.43
CA ALA A 235 25.19 -17.41 -0.13
C ALA A 235 24.27 -18.20 0.82
N ASP A 236 24.58 -18.12 2.10
CA ASP A 236 23.72 -18.62 3.18
C ASP A 236 22.57 -17.62 3.41
N LEU A 237 21.40 -17.93 2.82
CA LEU A 237 20.23 -17.06 2.88
C LEU A 237 19.62 -17.01 4.29
N VAL A 238 19.47 -15.81 4.84
CA VAL A 238 18.72 -15.53 6.07
C VAL A 238 17.44 -14.77 5.74
N SER A 239 16.28 -15.35 6.08
CA SER A 239 14.96 -14.73 5.85
C SER A 239 14.39 -14.21 7.17
N MET A 240 14.35 -12.89 7.33
CA MET A 240 13.77 -12.21 8.49
C MET A 240 13.05 -10.92 8.08
N PRO A 241 12.09 -10.41 8.90
CA PRO A 241 11.50 -9.10 8.70
C PRO A 241 12.55 -7.99 8.68
N ALA A 242 12.31 -6.94 7.90
CA ALA A 242 13.24 -5.81 7.78
C ALA A 242 13.53 -5.11 9.11
N THR A 243 12.58 -5.14 10.04
CA THR A 243 12.69 -4.53 11.38
C THR A 243 13.70 -5.21 12.31
N GLU A 244 14.14 -6.43 11.98
CA GLU A 244 15.07 -7.23 12.81
C GLU A 244 16.51 -7.18 12.28
N VAL A 245 16.71 -6.62 11.07
CA VAL A 245 17.98 -6.75 10.32
C VAL A 245 19.13 -6.00 10.96
N LYS A 246 18.89 -4.79 11.53
CA LYS A 246 19.96 -4.01 12.17
C LYS A 246 20.61 -4.78 13.32
N ASP A 247 19.81 -5.40 14.16
CA ASP A 247 20.30 -6.16 15.30
C ASP A 247 21.09 -7.40 14.84
N ALA A 248 20.61 -8.09 13.80
CA ALA A 248 21.29 -9.24 13.21
C ALA A 248 22.63 -8.87 12.54
N MET A 249 22.74 -7.69 11.89
CA MET A 249 24.03 -7.19 11.38
C MET A 249 24.96 -6.81 12.53
N THR A 250 24.44 -6.21 13.59
CA THR A 250 25.23 -5.77 14.74
C THR A 250 25.79 -6.97 15.53
N SER A 251 25.00 -8.05 15.66
CA SER A 251 25.47 -9.30 16.32
C SER A 251 26.40 -10.13 15.43
N GLY A 252 26.45 -9.89 14.13
CA GLY A 252 27.21 -10.67 13.15
C GLY A 252 26.48 -11.93 12.66
N ASP A 253 25.20 -12.10 13.00
CA ASP A 253 24.36 -13.19 12.47
C ASP A 253 24.08 -13.03 10.99
N VAL A 254 24.16 -11.80 10.48
CA VAL A 254 24.02 -11.42 9.08
C VAL A 254 25.21 -10.55 8.67
N GLN A 255 25.94 -10.97 7.63
CA GLN A 255 27.11 -10.26 7.10
C GLN A 255 26.72 -9.21 6.06
N ALA A 256 25.63 -9.45 5.33
CA ALA A 256 25.16 -8.52 4.31
C ALA A 256 23.64 -8.53 4.19
N VAL A 257 23.09 -7.45 3.68
CA VAL A 257 21.64 -7.26 3.54
C VAL A 257 21.29 -6.64 2.21
N SER A 258 20.28 -7.19 1.55
CA SER A 258 19.71 -6.61 0.33
C SER A 258 18.47 -5.79 0.68
N PHE A 259 18.53 -4.49 0.34
CA PHE A 259 17.45 -3.52 0.48
C PHE A 259 17.48 -2.49 -0.65
N ALA A 260 16.38 -1.78 -0.83
CA ALA A 260 16.36 -0.51 -1.55
C ALA A 260 16.93 0.62 -0.65
N PRO A 261 17.42 1.73 -1.21
CA PRO A 261 18.07 2.84 -0.47
C PRO A 261 17.29 3.34 0.74
N HIS A 262 15.97 3.56 0.60
CA HIS A 262 15.11 4.03 1.70
C HIS A 262 15.13 3.10 2.92
N ALA A 263 15.21 1.78 2.68
CA ALA A 263 15.19 0.80 3.75
C ALA A 263 16.53 0.74 4.49
N HIS A 264 17.64 0.84 3.75
CA HIS A 264 18.96 0.97 4.36
C HIS A 264 19.03 2.17 5.32
N MET A 265 18.51 3.33 4.90
CA MET A 265 18.44 4.53 5.75
C MET A 265 17.45 4.36 6.90
N ALA A 266 16.23 3.89 6.62
CA ALA A 266 15.17 3.80 7.62
C ALA A 266 15.46 2.77 8.72
N PHE A 267 16.09 1.66 8.39
CA PHE A 267 16.47 0.61 9.35
C PHE A 267 17.92 0.73 9.82
N ASN A 268 18.63 1.82 9.44
CA ASN A 268 19.98 2.14 9.84
C ASN A 268 21.02 1.03 9.55
N THR A 269 20.82 0.24 8.52
CA THR A 269 21.78 -0.80 8.12
C THR A 269 23.02 -0.21 7.46
N VAL A 270 22.93 1.02 6.95
CA VAL A 270 24.08 1.81 6.45
C VAL A 270 25.15 2.04 7.52
N GLU A 271 24.76 2.18 8.81
CA GLU A 271 25.69 2.40 9.90
C GLU A 271 26.64 1.22 10.17
N ASN A 272 26.24 0.01 9.75
CA ASN A 272 27.02 -1.22 9.89
C ASN A 272 27.76 -1.58 8.58
N GLY A 273 27.44 -0.90 7.48
CA GLY A 273 27.96 -1.22 6.14
C GLY A 273 29.36 -0.71 5.90
N TRP A 274 30.14 -1.46 5.14
CA TRP A 274 31.49 -1.08 4.68
C TRP A 274 31.56 -0.97 3.17
N TRP A 275 30.69 -1.67 2.46
CA TRP A 275 30.59 -1.69 1.00
C TRP A 275 29.15 -1.80 0.55
N TRP A 276 28.88 -1.34 -0.67
CA TRP A 276 27.59 -1.33 -1.32
C TRP A 276 27.73 -1.73 -2.79
N THR A 277 26.93 -2.68 -3.27
CA THR A 277 26.86 -3.04 -4.70
C THR A 277 26.05 -2.00 -5.45
N THR A 278 26.58 -1.46 -6.56
CA THR A 278 25.94 -0.36 -7.29
C THR A 278 25.05 -0.82 -8.44
N ASN A 279 25.37 -2.00 -9.02
CA ASN A 279 24.77 -2.47 -10.26
C ASN A 279 24.43 -3.97 -10.28
N LEU A 280 24.42 -4.62 -9.12
CA LEU A 280 24.02 -6.03 -9.06
C LEU A 280 22.55 -6.18 -9.47
N ASN A 281 21.69 -5.29 -8.99
CA ASN A 281 20.27 -5.16 -9.35
C ASN A 281 19.51 -6.51 -9.36
N PRO A 282 19.54 -7.29 -8.27
CA PRO A 282 18.95 -8.62 -8.24
C PRO A 282 17.42 -8.62 -8.32
N GLY A 283 16.80 -7.45 -8.31
CA GLY A 283 15.35 -7.30 -8.39
C GLY A 283 14.78 -6.34 -7.35
N THR A 284 13.48 -6.37 -7.22
CA THR A 284 12.73 -5.64 -6.20
C THR A 284 11.85 -6.59 -5.39
N VAL A 285 11.19 -6.11 -4.34
CA VAL A 285 10.12 -6.83 -3.67
C VAL A 285 8.79 -6.14 -3.99
N ASN A 286 7.77 -6.92 -4.27
CA ASN A 286 6.45 -6.38 -4.55
C ASN A 286 5.61 -6.36 -3.26
N CYS A 287 5.20 -5.17 -2.86
CA CYS A 287 4.41 -4.97 -1.65
C CYS A 287 3.14 -4.19 -1.97
N PRO A 288 2.07 -4.87 -2.39
CA PRO A 288 0.81 -4.21 -2.67
C PRO A 288 0.15 -3.59 -1.44
N VAL A 289 -0.60 -2.52 -1.66
CA VAL A 289 -1.66 -2.08 -0.77
C VAL A 289 -2.93 -2.81 -1.19
N ALA A 290 -3.52 -3.54 -0.26
CA ALA A 290 -4.74 -4.29 -0.49
C ALA A 290 -5.81 -3.91 0.53
N MET A 291 -7.06 -4.13 0.16
CA MET A 291 -8.22 -3.88 1.00
C MET A 291 -9.05 -5.14 1.17
N ASN A 292 -9.77 -5.24 2.27
CA ASN A 292 -10.76 -6.27 2.49
C ASN A 292 -11.89 -6.10 1.47
N SER A 293 -12.16 -7.14 0.66
CA SER A 293 -13.15 -7.06 -0.43
C SER A 293 -14.55 -6.74 0.07
N GLN A 294 -14.97 -7.33 1.21
CA GLN A 294 -16.28 -7.07 1.77
C GLN A 294 -16.40 -5.64 2.35
N ALA A 295 -15.32 -5.10 2.90
CA ALA A 295 -15.31 -3.70 3.35
C ALA A 295 -15.42 -2.75 2.14
N PHE A 296 -14.72 -3.04 1.05
CA PHE A 296 -14.81 -2.28 -0.19
C PHE A 296 -16.21 -2.33 -0.81
N GLU A 297 -16.85 -3.50 -0.82
CA GLU A 297 -18.23 -3.66 -1.31
C GLU A 297 -19.27 -2.87 -0.52
N LYS A 298 -19.00 -2.61 0.76
CA LYS A 298 -19.90 -1.83 1.63
C LYS A 298 -19.75 -0.32 1.48
N LEU A 299 -18.68 0.17 0.83
CA LEU A 299 -18.52 1.60 0.57
C LEU A 299 -19.64 2.10 -0.34
N SER A 300 -20.09 3.32 -0.12
CA SER A 300 -20.94 4.02 -1.06
C SER A 300 -20.25 4.20 -2.41
N PRO A 301 -20.97 4.37 -3.52
CA PRO A 301 -20.35 4.65 -4.81
C PRO A 301 -19.42 5.86 -4.79
N SER A 302 -19.78 6.93 -4.07
CA SER A 302 -18.94 8.13 -3.94
C SER A 302 -17.64 7.88 -3.19
N HIS A 303 -17.68 7.06 -2.11
CA HIS A 303 -16.48 6.68 -1.37
C HIS A 303 -15.57 5.76 -2.18
N ARG A 304 -16.14 4.81 -2.97
CA ARG A 304 -15.35 3.97 -3.88
C ARG A 304 -14.67 4.82 -4.94
N ASP A 305 -15.40 5.77 -5.54
CA ASP A 305 -14.86 6.67 -6.55
C ASP A 305 -13.75 7.55 -5.98
N ALA A 306 -13.96 8.13 -4.79
CA ALA A 306 -12.93 8.91 -4.09
C ALA A 306 -11.67 8.09 -3.83
N LEU A 307 -11.80 6.84 -3.38
CA LEU A 307 -10.67 5.94 -3.13
C LEU A 307 -9.93 5.59 -4.43
N LEU A 308 -10.64 5.11 -5.43
CA LEU A 308 -10.05 4.63 -6.68
C LEU A 308 -9.44 5.76 -7.50
N SER A 309 -10.13 6.92 -7.58
CA SER A 309 -9.62 8.09 -8.33
C SER A 309 -8.43 8.80 -7.66
N SER A 310 -8.09 8.42 -6.42
CA SER A 310 -6.93 8.97 -5.70
C SER A 310 -5.65 8.17 -5.91
N VAL A 311 -5.73 6.97 -6.50
CA VAL A 311 -4.59 6.06 -6.63
C VAL A 311 -3.49 6.65 -7.51
N ASP A 312 -3.82 7.12 -8.70
CA ASP A 312 -2.82 7.63 -9.66
C ASP A 312 -2.10 8.85 -9.08
N GLU A 313 -2.83 9.81 -8.48
CA GLU A 313 -2.23 10.99 -7.86
C GLU A 313 -1.32 10.62 -6.66
N ALA A 314 -1.71 9.62 -5.88
CA ALA A 314 -0.89 9.13 -4.77
C ALA A 314 0.40 8.47 -5.26
N LEU A 315 0.36 7.71 -6.36
CA LEU A 315 1.53 7.08 -6.97
C LEU A 315 2.44 8.10 -7.65
N GLU A 316 1.91 9.08 -8.38
CA GLU A 316 2.69 10.18 -8.97
C GLU A 316 3.44 10.99 -7.89
N TYR A 317 2.74 11.34 -6.81
CA TYR A 317 3.37 11.99 -5.65
C TYR A 317 4.52 11.13 -5.09
N TYR A 318 4.28 9.84 -4.92
CA TYR A 318 5.27 8.91 -4.38
C TYR A 318 6.53 8.82 -5.25
N VAL A 319 6.38 8.66 -6.56
CA VAL A 319 7.51 8.61 -7.48
C VAL A 319 8.36 9.88 -7.39
N SER A 320 7.70 11.04 -7.41
CA SER A 320 8.38 12.33 -7.27
C SER A 320 9.10 12.44 -5.92
N PHE A 321 8.43 12.05 -4.83
CA PHE A 321 9.01 12.07 -3.48
C PHE A 321 10.21 11.13 -3.35
N TYR A 322 10.08 9.89 -3.87
CA TYR A 322 11.14 8.89 -3.76
C TYR A 322 12.38 9.30 -4.57
N ASN A 323 12.20 9.67 -5.83
CA ASN A 323 13.28 10.09 -6.71
C ASN A 323 13.95 11.38 -6.23
N GLY A 324 13.19 12.32 -5.68
CA GLY A 324 13.73 13.53 -5.04
C GLY A 324 14.33 13.24 -3.67
N ALA A 325 13.52 13.30 -2.60
CA ALA A 325 14.03 13.30 -1.23
C ALA A 325 14.86 12.06 -0.86
N THR A 326 14.46 10.88 -1.32
CA THR A 326 15.15 9.62 -0.93
C THR A 326 16.43 9.41 -1.73
N MET A 327 16.36 9.49 -3.05
CA MET A 327 17.52 9.22 -3.89
C MET A 327 18.56 10.33 -3.83
N GLU A 328 18.14 11.59 -3.68
CA GLU A 328 19.07 12.70 -3.46
C GLU A 328 19.83 12.59 -2.12
N ALA A 329 19.24 11.96 -1.10
CA ALA A 329 19.93 11.73 0.18
C ALA A 329 20.87 10.52 0.16
N TRP A 330 20.69 9.58 -0.78
CA TRP A 330 21.37 8.29 -0.76
C TRP A 330 22.89 8.39 -0.94
N GLU A 331 23.36 8.99 -2.03
CA GLU A 331 24.81 9.15 -2.27
C GLU A 331 25.53 9.97 -1.19
N PRO A 332 24.99 11.12 -0.72
CA PRO A 332 25.57 11.83 0.41
C PRO A 332 25.68 10.95 1.67
N THR A 333 24.68 10.13 1.96
CA THR A 333 24.72 9.20 3.11
C THR A 333 25.86 8.18 2.98
N LEU A 334 26.02 7.57 1.81
CA LEU A 334 27.13 6.62 1.56
C LEU A 334 28.50 7.29 1.72
N ASN A 335 28.64 8.50 1.19
CA ASN A 335 29.90 9.26 1.25
C ASN A 335 30.24 9.70 2.68
N GLU A 336 29.26 10.19 3.44
CA GLU A 336 29.44 10.60 4.85
C GLU A 336 29.89 9.43 5.72
N LEU A 337 29.34 8.24 5.49
CA LEU A 337 29.69 7.03 6.22
C LEU A 337 30.93 6.31 5.67
N GLY A 338 31.47 6.76 4.53
CA GLY A 338 32.66 6.18 3.91
C GLY A 338 32.42 4.77 3.35
N ILE A 339 31.20 4.47 2.89
CA ILE A 339 30.84 3.16 2.35
C ILE A 339 31.43 3.01 0.93
N ALA A 340 32.25 1.99 0.72
CA ALA A 340 32.86 1.72 -0.57
C ALA A 340 31.81 1.25 -1.58
N GLN A 341 31.86 1.81 -2.80
CA GLN A 341 30.98 1.43 -3.90
C GLN A 341 31.63 0.30 -4.71
N LEU A 342 30.92 -0.81 -4.87
CA LEU A 342 31.33 -1.98 -5.62
C LEU A 342 30.50 -2.11 -6.89
N THR A 343 31.18 -2.06 -8.04
CA THR A 343 30.56 -2.19 -9.36
C THR A 343 31.07 -3.46 -10.04
N PHE A 344 30.18 -4.35 -10.40
CA PHE A 344 30.50 -5.57 -11.13
C PHE A 344 30.69 -5.28 -12.62
N SER A 345 31.58 -6.06 -13.27
CA SER A 345 31.74 -5.99 -14.72
C SER A 345 30.53 -6.55 -15.46
N GLU A 346 30.37 -6.14 -16.72
CA GLU A 346 29.30 -6.68 -17.59
C GLU A 346 29.39 -8.19 -17.75
N GLU A 347 30.60 -8.75 -17.79
CA GLU A 347 30.83 -10.20 -17.90
C GLU A 347 30.29 -10.95 -16.68
N ILE A 348 30.47 -10.40 -15.47
CA ILE A 348 29.91 -10.96 -14.23
C ILE A 348 28.40 -10.88 -14.26
N LEU A 349 27.84 -9.72 -14.64
CA LEU A 349 26.38 -9.53 -14.70
C LEU A 349 25.72 -10.48 -15.72
N GLN A 350 26.31 -10.65 -16.91
CA GLN A 350 25.84 -11.59 -17.90
C GLN A 350 25.89 -13.05 -17.39
N SER A 351 26.96 -13.41 -16.68
CA SER A 351 27.07 -14.75 -16.07
C SER A 351 25.94 -14.98 -15.04
N ILE A 352 25.57 -13.96 -14.27
CA ILE A 352 24.45 -14.04 -13.31
C ILE A 352 23.12 -14.22 -14.05
N GLU A 353 22.88 -13.51 -15.13
CA GLU A 353 21.67 -13.64 -15.92
C GLU A 353 21.49 -15.08 -16.43
N GLU A 354 22.52 -15.67 -16.98
CA GLU A 354 22.50 -17.03 -17.51
C GLU A 354 22.39 -18.12 -16.44
N THR A 355 23.09 -17.95 -15.31
CA THR A 355 23.22 -19.00 -14.29
C THR A 355 22.19 -18.90 -13.17
N VAL A 356 21.60 -17.71 -12.95
CA VAL A 356 20.66 -17.45 -11.86
C VAL A 356 19.28 -17.08 -12.38
N ALA A 357 19.16 -16.04 -13.23
CA ALA A 357 17.88 -15.47 -13.65
C ALA A 357 17.02 -16.49 -14.42
N ALA A 358 17.56 -17.04 -15.51
CA ALA A 358 16.81 -17.97 -16.36
C ALA A 358 16.42 -19.28 -15.63
N PRO A 359 17.29 -19.92 -14.83
CA PRO A 359 16.90 -21.07 -14.00
C PRO A 359 15.85 -20.72 -12.93
N ALA A 360 15.91 -19.53 -12.30
CA ALA A 360 14.93 -19.10 -11.30
C ALA A 360 13.54 -18.92 -11.93
N ALA A 361 13.45 -18.27 -13.09
CA ALA A 361 12.20 -18.12 -13.83
C ALA A 361 11.62 -19.47 -14.25
N ALA A 362 12.45 -20.36 -14.81
CA ALA A 362 12.01 -21.71 -15.21
C ALA A 362 11.46 -22.51 -14.02
N ARG A 363 12.13 -22.45 -12.88
CA ARG A 363 11.69 -23.11 -11.65
C ARG A 363 10.36 -22.53 -11.15
N TRP A 364 10.24 -21.21 -11.07
CA TRP A 364 9.02 -20.55 -10.64
C TRP A 364 7.82 -20.91 -11.52
N ILE A 365 8.02 -20.92 -12.85
CA ILE A 365 6.99 -21.36 -13.81
C ILE A 365 6.58 -22.79 -13.51
N ALA A 366 7.52 -23.73 -13.46
CA ALA A 366 7.23 -25.15 -13.26
C ALA A 366 6.51 -25.43 -11.93
N GLU A 367 6.95 -24.81 -10.83
CA GLU A 367 6.34 -24.98 -9.50
C GLU A 367 4.91 -24.45 -9.43
N ASN A 368 4.63 -23.33 -10.08
CA ASN A 368 3.31 -22.71 -10.06
C ASN A 368 2.36 -23.34 -11.09
N GLU A 369 2.83 -23.77 -12.25
CA GLU A 369 2.03 -24.57 -13.19
C GLU A 369 1.63 -25.92 -12.57
N ALA A 370 2.51 -26.56 -11.78
CA ALA A 370 2.17 -27.75 -11.03
C ALA A 370 1.06 -27.55 -9.98
N ARG A 371 0.87 -26.31 -9.52
CA ARG A 371 -0.23 -25.89 -8.62
C ARG A 371 -1.50 -25.45 -9.38
N GLY A 372 -1.47 -25.50 -10.72
CA GLY A 372 -2.60 -25.08 -11.57
C GLY A 372 -2.67 -23.58 -11.86
N LEU A 373 -1.62 -22.81 -11.59
CA LEU A 373 -1.53 -21.41 -11.97
C LEU A 373 -1.02 -21.26 -13.41
N PRO A 374 -1.48 -20.27 -14.18
CA PRO A 374 -0.97 -19.98 -15.52
C PRO A 374 0.35 -19.19 -15.44
N ALA A 375 1.33 -19.75 -14.75
CA ALA A 375 2.56 -19.06 -14.41
C ALA A 375 3.32 -18.55 -15.63
N ARG A 376 3.34 -19.33 -16.72
CA ARG A 376 3.94 -18.92 -17.99
C ARG A 376 3.27 -17.67 -18.57
N GLN A 377 1.95 -17.59 -18.52
CA GLN A 377 1.23 -16.41 -19.05
C GLN A 377 1.56 -15.14 -18.24
N LEU A 378 1.64 -15.26 -16.91
CA LEU A 378 2.05 -14.14 -16.06
C LEU A 378 3.51 -13.73 -16.33
N TYR A 379 4.40 -14.68 -16.50
CA TYR A 379 5.80 -14.43 -16.83
C TYR A 379 5.93 -13.72 -18.20
N GLU A 380 5.26 -14.23 -19.24
CA GLU A 380 5.26 -13.64 -20.59
C GLU A 380 4.61 -12.25 -20.61
N LEU A 381 3.58 -12.00 -19.80
CA LEU A 381 3.02 -10.66 -19.62
C LEU A 381 4.08 -9.68 -19.11
N VAL A 382 4.77 -10.04 -18.02
CA VAL A 382 5.76 -9.16 -17.39
C VAL A 382 6.96 -8.93 -18.30
N THR A 383 7.54 -10.01 -18.86
CA THR A 383 8.73 -9.88 -19.72
C THR A 383 8.41 -9.16 -21.03
N GLY A 384 7.24 -9.41 -21.62
CA GLY A 384 6.81 -8.71 -22.83
C GLY A 384 6.62 -7.20 -22.62
N MET A 385 6.11 -6.78 -21.46
CA MET A 385 6.02 -5.35 -21.12
C MET A 385 7.40 -4.73 -20.92
N ILE A 386 8.33 -5.43 -20.27
CA ILE A 386 9.70 -4.95 -20.07
C ILE A 386 10.42 -4.77 -21.43
N GLU A 387 10.30 -5.72 -22.34
CA GLU A 387 10.93 -5.68 -23.67
C GLU A 387 10.37 -4.55 -24.55
N THR A 388 9.10 -4.23 -24.42
CA THR A 388 8.45 -3.16 -25.19
C THR A 388 8.67 -1.78 -24.61
N GLY A 389 9.20 -1.66 -23.39
CA GLY A 389 9.46 -0.40 -22.71
C GLY A 389 8.18 0.30 -22.26
N SER A 390 7.12 -0.46 -22.11
CA SER A 390 5.81 -0.01 -21.64
C SER A 390 5.50 -0.62 -20.27
#